data_8e130006e7a28189d2bf4bbcd1572218
#
_entry.id   8e130006e7a28189d2bf4bbcd1572218
#
_cell.length_a   1.000
_cell.length_b   1.000
_cell.length_c   1.000
_cell.angle_alpha   90.00
_cell.angle_beta   90.00
_cell.angle_gamma   90.00
#
_symmetry.space_group_name_H-M   'P 1'
#
loop_
_entity.id
_entity.type
_entity.pdbx_description
1 polymer ?
#
loop_
_entity_poly.entity_id
_entity_poly.type
_entity_poly.pdbx_seq_one_letter_code
_entity_poly.pdbx_strand_id
1 'polypeptide(L)'
;CNMTELAQSGQRQQQDLAEISAAVQQLDGITQHNAEMVDAAVHEAQALEQRAATLSHAVESFRLQQGTAEEAMALVQRAMALTRSGLGQVQVLQQLTDKAQPYHDRDMYVFALDASGAYRAFGGNPAKVGTRVQDVSGVDGPRLLHDIMAQSERGPGWVEYDFTNPVSGQVQTKMTYVQRWGDLAIGCGVYKSFTT
;
A
#
# COMPACT_ATOMS: atom_id res chain seq x y z
N CYS A 1 43.28 71.88 -34.44
CA CYS A 1 42.13 71.48 -33.60
C CYS A 1 41.81 70.00 -33.63
N ASN A 2 42.28 69.24 -34.58
CA ASN A 2 41.79 67.86 -34.78
C ASN A 2 42.63 66.75 -34.16
N MET A 3 43.90 66.96 -33.77
CA MET A 3 44.79 65.92 -33.23
C MET A 3 44.46 65.55 -31.77
N THR A 4 44.06 66.53 -30.95
CA THR A 4 43.73 66.31 -29.53
C THR A 4 42.39 65.62 -29.40
N GLU A 5 41.40 65.96 -30.24
CA GLU A 5 40.09 65.27 -30.28
C GLU A 5 40.20 63.82 -30.76
N LEU A 6 41.10 63.58 -31.75
CA LEU A 6 41.36 62.19 -32.19
C LEU A 6 42.05 61.35 -31.15
N ALA A 7 42.99 61.90 -30.37
CA ALA A 7 43.65 61.23 -29.28
C ALA A 7 42.69 60.94 -28.16
N GLN A 8 41.80 61.87 -27.82
CA GLN A 8 40.75 61.63 -26.79
C GLN A 8 39.72 60.58 -27.25
N SER A 9 39.32 60.58 -28.52
CA SER A 9 38.44 59.56 -29.06
C SER A 9 39.08 58.17 -29.04
N GLY A 10 40.40 58.10 -29.40
CA GLY A 10 41.15 56.84 -29.31
C GLY A 10 41.26 56.27 -27.88
N GLN A 11 41.45 57.13 -26.86
CA GLN A 11 41.48 56.74 -25.49
C GLN A 11 40.10 56.20 -24.98
N ARG A 12 39.00 56.86 -25.35
CA ARG A 12 37.65 56.38 -25.04
C ARG A 12 37.39 55.05 -25.70
N GLN A 13 37.74 54.89 -26.99
CA GLN A 13 37.57 53.59 -27.66
C GLN A 13 38.37 52.46 -26.99
N GLN A 14 39.58 52.73 -26.50
CA GLN A 14 40.34 51.71 -25.73
C GLN A 14 39.70 51.35 -24.42
N GLN A 15 39.10 52.32 -23.73
CA GLN A 15 38.39 52.09 -22.47
C GLN A 15 37.11 51.29 -22.75
N ASP A 16 36.33 51.67 -23.75
CA ASP A 16 35.10 50.93 -24.14
C ASP A 16 35.42 49.50 -24.59
N LEU A 17 36.52 49.26 -25.30
CA LEU A 17 36.96 47.90 -25.68
C LEU A 17 37.41 47.09 -24.46
N ALA A 18 38.04 47.70 -23.47
CA ALA A 18 38.40 47.03 -22.23
C ALA A 18 37.15 46.62 -21.41
N GLU A 19 36.13 47.49 -21.35
CA GLU A 19 34.85 47.20 -20.71
C GLU A 19 34.09 46.08 -21.42
N ILE A 20 34.04 46.10 -22.76
CA ILE A 20 33.44 45.04 -23.58
C ILE A 20 34.18 43.72 -23.36
N SER A 21 35.51 43.73 -23.34
CA SER A 21 36.30 42.52 -23.08
C SER A 21 36.02 41.92 -21.71
N ALA A 22 35.91 42.77 -20.69
CA ALA A 22 35.54 42.31 -19.36
C ALA A 22 34.13 41.74 -19.29
N ALA A 23 33.15 42.36 -19.96
CA ALA A 23 31.78 41.89 -20.07
C ALA A 23 31.69 40.53 -20.79
N VAL A 24 32.47 40.35 -21.88
CA VAL A 24 32.54 39.06 -22.61
C VAL A 24 33.13 37.96 -21.71
N GLN A 25 34.19 38.25 -20.96
CA GLN A 25 34.76 37.27 -19.99
C GLN A 25 33.76 36.91 -18.92
N GLN A 26 32.96 37.86 -18.43
CA GLN A 26 31.92 37.59 -17.46
C GLN A 26 30.80 36.73 -18.03
N LEU A 27 30.40 37.00 -19.29
CA LEU A 27 29.41 36.16 -19.99
C LEU A 27 29.91 34.73 -20.22
N ASP A 28 31.19 34.56 -20.54
CA ASP A 28 31.81 33.24 -20.70
C ASP A 28 31.78 32.47 -19.36
N GLY A 29 32.11 33.13 -18.26
CA GLY A 29 31.99 32.54 -16.92
C GLY A 29 30.57 32.14 -16.53
N ILE A 30 29.58 33.01 -16.87
CA ILE A 30 28.14 32.68 -16.64
C ILE A 30 27.72 31.50 -17.49
N THR A 31 28.16 31.44 -18.73
CA THR A 31 27.83 30.36 -19.67
C THR A 31 28.38 29.01 -19.17
N GLN A 32 29.64 29.02 -18.68
CA GLN A 32 30.27 27.85 -18.09
C GLN A 32 29.51 27.38 -16.85
N HIS A 33 29.18 28.30 -15.95
CA HIS A 33 28.41 28.00 -14.75
C HIS A 33 26.99 27.46 -15.06
N ASN A 34 26.34 28.01 -16.08
CA ASN A 34 25.05 27.51 -16.55
C ASN A 34 25.16 26.08 -17.11
N ALA A 35 26.24 25.77 -17.84
CA ALA A 35 26.48 24.41 -18.32
C ALA A 35 26.65 23.42 -17.18
N GLU A 36 27.42 23.79 -16.16
CA GLU A 36 27.59 22.95 -14.93
C GLU A 36 26.26 22.75 -14.18
N MET A 37 25.43 23.80 -14.06
CA MET A 37 24.11 23.71 -13.46
C MET A 37 23.16 22.79 -14.24
N VAL A 38 23.21 22.85 -15.58
CA VAL A 38 22.40 21.95 -16.43
C VAL A 38 22.83 20.51 -16.26
N ASP A 39 24.12 20.23 -16.24
CA ASP A 39 24.63 18.89 -16.03
C ASP A 39 24.20 18.35 -14.63
N ALA A 40 24.30 19.15 -13.57
CA ALA A 40 23.84 18.80 -12.26
C ALA A 40 22.32 18.52 -12.23
N ALA A 41 21.53 19.35 -12.90
CA ALA A 41 20.08 19.16 -12.98
C ALA A 41 19.70 17.88 -13.74
N VAL A 42 20.43 17.52 -14.80
CA VAL A 42 20.25 16.27 -15.54
C VAL A 42 20.55 15.06 -14.63
N HIS A 43 21.64 15.11 -13.87
CA HIS A 43 21.97 14.04 -12.92
C HIS A 43 20.94 13.88 -11.82
N GLU A 44 20.42 14.97 -11.27
CA GLU A 44 19.35 14.94 -10.27
C GLU A 44 18.03 14.39 -10.83
N ALA A 45 17.67 14.77 -12.06
CA ALA A 45 16.49 14.26 -12.76
C ALA A 45 16.58 12.73 -12.97
N GLN A 46 17.75 12.23 -13.40
CA GLN A 46 17.99 10.79 -13.54
C GLN A 46 17.90 10.04 -12.22
N ALA A 47 18.44 10.60 -11.13
CA ALA A 47 18.34 10.02 -9.80
C ALA A 47 16.89 9.97 -9.30
N LEU A 48 16.08 11.00 -9.57
CA LEU A 48 14.65 11.03 -9.28
C LEU A 48 13.88 9.96 -10.06
N GLU A 49 14.15 9.80 -11.34
CA GLU A 49 13.54 8.79 -12.20
C GLU A 49 13.82 7.37 -11.67
N GLN A 50 15.06 7.11 -11.25
CA GLN A 50 15.45 5.84 -10.68
C GLN A 50 14.78 5.57 -9.33
N ARG A 51 14.63 6.58 -8.47
CA ARG A 51 13.89 6.46 -7.20
C ARG A 51 12.40 6.21 -7.45
N ALA A 52 11.80 6.89 -8.43
CA ALA A 52 10.39 6.66 -8.81
C ALA A 52 10.17 5.23 -9.33
N ALA A 53 11.08 4.71 -10.17
CA ALA A 53 11.01 3.33 -10.65
C ALA A 53 11.14 2.31 -9.50
N THR A 54 12.07 2.53 -8.56
CA THR A 54 12.24 1.68 -7.38
C THR A 54 11.00 1.68 -6.49
N LEU A 55 10.40 2.86 -6.28
CA LEU A 55 9.17 3.00 -5.51
C LEU A 55 7.98 2.32 -6.20
N SER A 56 7.85 2.47 -7.51
CA SER A 56 6.81 1.80 -8.30
C SER A 56 6.92 0.28 -8.16
N HIS A 57 8.14 -0.27 -8.29
CA HIS A 57 8.38 -1.71 -8.12
C HIS A 57 8.10 -2.19 -6.69
N ALA A 58 8.43 -1.39 -5.67
CA ALA A 58 8.12 -1.70 -4.29
C ALA A 58 6.60 -1.72 -4.03
N VAL A 59 5.86 -0.75 -4.58
CA VAL A 59 4.39 -0.68 -4.49
C VAL A 59 3.74 -1.86 -5.23
N GLU A 60 4.23 -2.23 -6.41
CA GLU A 60 3.73 -3.42 -7.13
C GLU A 60 3.96 -4.71 -6.35
N SER A 61 5.16 -4.90 -5.78
CA SER A 61 5.45 -6.08 -4.96
C SER A 61 4.57 -6.14 -3.71
N PHE A 62 4.27 -5.00 -3.10
CA PHE A 62 3.37 -4.90 -1.96
C PHE A 62 1.91 -5.24 -2.33
N ARG A 63 1.42 -4.73 -3.47
CA ARG A 63 0.09 -5.07 -4.01
C ARG A 63 -0.05 -6.56 -4.34
N LEU A 64 0.99 -7.21 -4.84
CA LEU A 64 0.99 -8.64 -5.12
C LEU A 64 0.92 -9.51 -3.85
N GLN A 65 1.26 -8.96 -2.68
CA GLN A 65 1.20 -9.66 -1.39
C GLN A 65 -0.09 -9.43 -0.61
N GLN A 66 -0.89 -8.43 -0.98
CA GLN A 66 -2.17 -8.13 -0.32
C GLN A 66 -3.35 -8.53 -1.21
N GLY A 67 -4.38 -9.06 -0.57
CA GLY A 67 -5.66 -9.30 -1.21
C GLY A 67 -6.49 -8.04 -1.38
N THR A 68 -7.41 -8.05 -2.34
CA THR A 68 -8.38 -6.97 -2.56
C THR A 68 -9.72 -7.27 -1.89
N ALA A 69 -10.56 -6.24 -1.75
CA ALA A 69 -11.91 -6.39 -1.21
C ALA A 69 -12.76 -7.35 -2.05
N GLU A 70 -12.65 -7.29 -3.38
CA GLU A 70 -13.35 -8.16 -4.32
C GLU A 70 -12.92 -9.61 -4.16
N GLU A 71 -11.62 -9.85 -4.00
CA GLU A 71 -11.07 -11.20 -3.79
C GLU A 71 -11.51 -11.78 -2.44
N ALA A 72 -11.54 -10.97 -1.37
CA ALA A 72 -12.05 -11.41 -0.08
C ALA A 72 -13.54 -11.76 -0.13
N MET A 73 -14.36 -10.95 -0.80
CA MET A 73 -15.77 -11.28 -1.04
C MET A 73 -15.93 -12.59 -1.83
N ALA A 74 -15.13 -12.78 -2.89
CA ALA A 74 -15.16 -13.99 -3.70
C ALA A 74 -14.78 -15.24 -2.88
N LEU A 75 -13.79 -15.13 -1.97
CA LEU A 75 -13.43 -16.21 -1.04
C LEU A 75 -14.56 -16.57 -0.09
N VAL A 76 -15.25 -15.59 0.49
CA VAL A 76 -16.43 -15.83 1.35
C VAL A 76 -17.57 -16.44 0.54
N GLN A 77 -17.85 -15.96 -0.65
CA GLN A 77 -18.90 -16.53 -1.52
C GLN A 77 -18.58 -17.99 -1.90
N ARG A 78 -17.31 -18.31 -2.16
CA ARG A 78 -16.87 -19.70 -2.41
C ARG A 78 -17.09 -20.58 -1.17
N ALA A 79 -16.76 -20.08 0.01
CA ALA A 79 -17.03 -20.77 1.28
C ALA A 79 -18.55 -20.99 1.48
N MET A 80 -19.36 -19.97 1.18
CA MET A 80 -20.82 -20.10 1.26
C MET A 80 -21.40 -21.08 0.22
N ALA A 81 -20.80 -21.20 -0.95
CA ALA A 81 -21.18 -22.24 -1.92
C ALA A 81 -20.86 -23.65 -1.37
N LEU A 82 -19.73 -23.84 -0.69
CA LEU A 82 -19.40 -25.09 -0.04
C LEU A 82 -20.43 -25.47 1.04
N THR A 83 -20.95 -24.51 1.82
CA THR A 83 -21.98 -24.78 2.83
C THR A 83 -23.30 -25.32 2.24
N ARG A 84 -23.53 -25.11 0.93
CA ARG A 84 -24.72 -25.59 0.20
C ARG A 84 -24.48 -26.88 -0.58
N SER A 85 -23.28 -27.48 -0.48
CA SER A 85 -22.92 -28.69 -1.25
C SER A 85 -23.52 -30.00 -0.70
N GLY A 86 -24.29 -29.93 0.39
CA GLY A 86 -24.85 -31.11 1.05
C GLY A 86 -23.90 -31.79 2.05
N LEU A 87 -22.70 -31.28 2.24
CA LEU A 87 -21.77 -31.76 3.27
C LEU A 87 -22.25 -31.38 4.68
N GLY A 88 -21.95 -32.24 5.65
CA GLY A 88 -22.17 -31.90 7.06
C GLY A 88 -21.30 -30.75 7.55
N GLN A 89 -21.77 -30.01 8.55
CA GLN A 89 -21.06 -28.84 9.09
C GLN A 89 -19.61 -29.11 9.45
N VAL A 90 -19.31 -30.25 10.07
CA VAL A 90 -17.95 -30.65 10.46
C VAL A 90 -17.05 -30.79 9.23
N GLN A 91 -17.54 -31.41 8.16
CA GLN A 91 -16.79 -31.59 6.90
C GLN A 91 -16.52 -30.25 6.21
N VAL A 92 -17.50 -29.35 6.19
CA VAL A 92 -17.34 -28.01 5.65
C VAL A 92 -16.24 -27.26 6.42
N LEU A 93 -16.27 -27.24 7.75
CA LEU A 93 -15.28 -26.57 8.59
C LEU A 93 -13.87 -27.16 8.41
N GLN A 94 -13.76 -28.48 8.24
CA GLN A 94 -12.51 -29.14 7.93
C GLN A 94 -11.96 -28.70 6.56
N GLN A 95 -12.80 -28.67 5.53
CA GLN A 95 -12.39 -28.22 4.20
C GLN A 95 -11.99 -26.74 4.20
N LEU A 96 -12.73 -25.87 4.91
CA LEU A 96 -12.35 -24.45 5.04
C LEU A 96 -10.99 -24.26 5.71
N THR A 97 -10.56 -25.18 6.56
CA THR A 97 -9.30 -25.10 7.31
C THR A 97 -8.13 -25.75 6.57
N ASP A 98 -8.41 -26.69 5.68
CA ASP A 98 -7.39 -27.49 4.99
C ASP A 98 -6.51 -26.61 4.10
N LYS A 99 -5.18 -26.73 4.27
CA LYS A 99 -4.17 -26.01 3.48
C LYS A 99 -4.19 -26.36 1.98
N ALA A 100 -4.68 -27.53 1.62
CA ALA A 100 -4.79 -27.94 0.23
C ALA A 100 -6.00 -27.31 -0.48
N GLN A 101 -6.89 -26.66 0.26
CA GLN A 101 -8.13 -26.07 -0.26
C GLN A 101 -7.96 -24.55 -0.51
N PRO A 102 -8.68 -24.00 -1.51
CA PRO A 102 -8.52 -22.60 -1.92
C PRO A 102 -9.31 -21.61 -1.04
N TYR A 103 -9.18 -21.73 0.29
CA TYR A 103 -9.83 -20.85 1.27
C TYR A 103 -8.85 -19.93 1.99
N HIS A 104 -7.62 -19.85 1.50
CA HIS A 104 -6.60 -18.87 1.86
C HIS A 104 -5.79 -18.52 0.62
N ASP A 105 -5.35 -17.28 0.54
CA ASP A 105 -4.50 -16.77 -0.52
C ASP A 105 -3.75 -15.53 -0.03
N ARG A 106 -2.43 -15.52 -0.16
CA ARG A 106 -1.57 -14.42 0.33
C ARG A 106 -1.82 -14.10 1.81
N ASP A 107 -2.31 -12.88 2.13
CA ASP A 107 -2.67 -12.43 3.47
C ASP A 107 -4.16 -12.67 3.81
N MET A 108 -4.93 -13.19 2.86
CA MET A 108 -6.35 -13.48 3.02
C MET A 108 -6.58 -14.92 3.50
N TYR A 109 -7.55 -15.10 4.36
CA TYR A 109 -8.02 -16.40 4.81
C TYR A 109 -9.50 -16.33 5.18
N VAL A 110 -10.22 -17.38 4.83
CA VAL A 110 -11.59 -17.56 5.30
C VAL A 110 -11.56 -18.08 6.73
N PHE A 111 -12.37 -17.50 7.59
CA PHE A 111 -12.61 -18.03 8.93
C PHE A 111 -14.09 -18.30 9.16
N ALA A 112 -14.40 -19.18 10.09
CA ALA A 112 -15.73 -19.35 10.67
C ALA A 112 -15.65 -19.12 12.18
N LEU A 113 -16.46 -18.19 12.69
CA LEU A 113 -16.48 -17.74 14.08
C LEU A 113 -17.83 -18.05 14.70
N ASP A 114 -17.84 -18.62 15.91
CA ASP A 114 -19.06 -18.81 16.68
C ASP A 114 -19.36 -17.63 17.62
N ALA A 115 -20.53 -17.64 18.24
CA ALA A 115 -20.97 -16.59 19.15
C ALA A 115 -20.09 -16.45 20.40
N SER A 116 -19.32 -17.46 20.77
CA SER A 116 -18.33 -17.37 21.86
C SER A 116 -17.03 -16.70 21.45
N GLY A 117 -16.85 -16.42 20.14
CA GLY A 117 -15.64 -15.88 19.55
C GLY A 117 -14.59 -16.94 19.22
N ALA A 118 -14.93 -18.23 19.30
CA ALA A 118 -14.01 -19.29 18.92
C ALA A 118 -13.97 -19.48 17.41
N TYR A 119 -12.77 -19.58 16.85
CA TYR A 119 -12.58 -19.96 15.44
C TYR A 119 -12.94 -21.44 15.26
N ARG A 120 -13.98 -21.71 14.50
CA ARG A 120 -14.42 -23.06 14.12
C ARG A 120 -13.77 -23.54 12.83
N ALA A 121 -13.30 -22.62 11.99
CA ALA A 121 -12.44 -22.86 10.85
C ALA A 121 -11.50 -21.67 10.65
N PHE A 122 -10.31 -21.95 10.11
CA PHE A 122 -9.33 -20.91 9.79
C PHE A 122 -8.51 -21.35 8.56
N GLY A 123 -8.71 -20.71 7.43
CA GLY A 123 -8.13 -21.08 6.14
C GLY A 123 -6.62 -21.21 6.19
N GLY A 124 -6.10 -22.37 5.83
CA GLY A 124 -4.68 -22.67 5.79
C GLY A 124 -3.97 -22.77 7.15
N ASN A 125 -4.67 -22.58 8.29
CA ASN A 125 -4.01 -22.63 9.60
C ASN A 125 -4.85 -23.37 10.66
N PRO A 126 -4.78 -24.70 10.72
CA PRO A 126 -5.53 -25.50 11.67
C PRO A 126 -5.16 -25.23 13.15
N ALA A 127 -3.97 -24.69 13.43
CA ALA A 127 -3.56 -24.36 14.80
C ALA A 127 -4.38 -23.19 15.41
N LYS A 128 -5.05 -22.39 14.57
CA LYS A 128 -5.94 -21.31 15.03
C LYS A 128 -7.34 -21.79 15.40
N VAL A 129 -7.74 -22.99 14.98
CA VAL A 129 -9.06 -23.55 15.32
C VAL A 129 -9.15 -23.78 16.83
N GLY A 130 -10.22 -23.27 17.45
CA GLY A 130 -10.43 -23.30 18.89
C GLY A 130 -9.85 -22.12 19.66
N THR A 131 -8.94 -21.31 19.05
CA THR A 131 -8.52 -20.03 19.66
C THR A 131 -9.64 -19.00 19.54
N ARG A 132 -9.59 -17.95 20.37
CA ARG A 132 -10.66 -16.94 20.41
C ARG A 132 -10.20 -15.63 19.79
N VAL A 133 -11.11 -14.95 19.11
CA VAL A 133 -10.85 -13.63 18.53
C VAL A 133 -10.54 -12.57 19.60
N GLN A 134 -11.07 -12.74 20.80
CA GLN A 134 -10.82 -11.88 21.95
C GLN A 134 -9.36 -11.93 22.46
N ASP A 135 -8.65 -13.03 22.18
CA ASP A 135 -7.27 -13.24 22.61
C ASP A 135 -6.25 -12.76 21.57
N VAL A 136 -6.71 -12.16 20.47
CA VAL A 136 -5.84 -11.63 19.42
C VAL A 136 -5.21 -10.32 19.88
N SER A 137 -3.89 -10.30 19.96
CA SER A 137 -3.13 -9.10 20.36
C SER A 137 -3.33 -7.94 19.39
N GLY A 138 -3.48 -6.72 19.91
CA GLY A 138 -3.59 -5.50 19.12
C GLY A 138 -4.98 -5.22 18.54
N VAL A 139 -6.01 -5.90 19.04
CA VAL A 139 -7.42 -5.70 18.66
C VAL A 139 -8.27 -5.60 19.91
N ASP A 140 -9.29 -4.75 19.88
CA ASP A 140 -10.40 -4.83 20.83
C ASP A 140 -11.28 -6.04 20.46
N GLY A 141 -10.87 -7.23 20.94
CA GLY A 141 -11.47 -8.49 20.54
C GLY A 141 -12.95 -8.61 20.90
N PRO A 142 -13.40 -8.22 22.10
CA PRO A 142 -14.83 -8.22 22.46
C PRO A 142 -15.67 -7.34 21.51
N ARG A 143 -15.19 -6.15 21.17
CA ARG A 143 -15.86 -5.25 20.24
C ARG A 143 -15.88 -5.84 18.83
N LEU A 144 -14.76 -6.36 18.35
CA LEU A 144 -14.67 -7.01 17.04
C LEU A 144 -15.63 -8.19 16.91
N LEU A 145 -15.71 -9.06 17.93
CA LEU A 145 -16.68 -10.15 17.95
C LEU A 145 -18.11 -9.62 17.84
N HIS A 146 -18.45 -8.61 18.65
CA HIS A 146 -19.77 -7.98 18.63
C HIS A 146 -20.11 -7.46 17.22
N ASP A 147 -19.19 -6.71 16.61
CA ASP A 147 -19.40 -6.08 15.30
C ASP A 147 -19.53 -7.11 14.18
N ILE A 148 -18.73 -8.20 14.21
CA ILE A 148 -18.83 -9.32 13.26
C ILE A 148 -20.19 -10.02 13.38
N MET A 149 -20.59 -10.38 14.59
CA MET A 149 -21.85 -11.08 14.80
C MET A 149 -23.04 -10.20 14.43
N ALA A 150 -23.06 -8.95 14.88
CA ALA A 150 -24.11 -7.98 14.55
C ALA A 150 -24.21 -7.70 13.04
N GLN A 151 -23.08 -7.61 12.32
CA GLN A 151 -23.09 -7.44 10.87
C GLN A 151 -23.62 -8.71 10.18
N SER A 152 -23.17 -9.89 10.62
CA SER A 152 -23.62 -11.16 10.03
C SER A 152 -25.13 -11.39 10.21
N GLU A 153 -25.72 -10.89 11.29
CA GLU A 153 -27.18 -10.94 11.56
C GLU A 153 -27.98 -9.98 10.68
N ARG A 154 -27.45 -8.78 10.41
CA ARG A 154 -28.07 -7.81 9.50
C ARG A 154 -28.01 -8.26 8.04
N GLY A 155 -27.04 -9.09 7.70
CA GLY A 155 -26.80 -9.59 6.34
C GLY A 155 -25.33 -9.55 5.97
N PRO A 156 -24.99 -9.96 4.74
CA PRO A 156 -23.63 -9.87 4.22
C PRO A 156 -23.13 -8.42 4.23
N GLY A 157 -21.90 -8.18 4.70
CA GLY A 157 -21.36 -6.82 4.78
C GLY A 157 -19.96 -6.76 5.36
N TRP A 158 -19.43 -5.53 5.46
CA TRP A 158 -18.10 -5.24 5.92
C TRP A 158 -18.07 -4.77 7.37
N VAL A 159 -17.07 -5.21 8.11
CA VAL A 159 -16.70 -4.74 9.45
C VAL A 159 -15.29 -4.17 9.38
N GLU A 160 -15.10 -2.95 9.87
CA GLU A 160 -13.80 -2.28 9.90
C GLU A 160 -13.27 -2.21 11.33
N TYR A 161 -11.97 -2.47 11.51
CA TYR A 161 -11.29 -2.40 12.79
C TYR A 161 -9.79 -2.18 12.59
N ASP A 162 -9.16 -1.58 13.59
CA ASP A 162 -7.72 -1.41 13.60
C ASP A 162 -7.04 -2.68 14.12
N PHE A 163 -5.98 -3.07 13.43
CA PHE A 163 -5.22 -4.27 13.72
C PHE A 163 -3.72 -3.99 13.63
N THR A 164 -2.95 -4.47 14.59
CA THR A 164 -1.50 -4.41 14.50
C THR A 164 -1.01 -5.43 13.49
N ASN A 165 -0.50 -4.96 12.35
CA ASN A 165 0.03 -5.84 11.32
C ASN A 165 1.25 -6.60 11.85
N PRO A 166 1.22 -7.94 11.88
CA PRO A 166 2.29 -8.74 12.47
C PRO A 166 3.62 -8.66 11.70
N VAL A 167 3.59 -8.20 10.45
CA VAL A 167 4.79 -8.06 9.60
C VAL A 167 5.45 -6.69 9.80
N SER A 168 4.65 -5.61 9.79
CA SER A 168 5.16 -4.25 9.90
C SER A 168 5.20 -3.70 11.33
N GLY A 169 4.49 -4.32 12.28
CA GLY A 169 4.28 -3.82 13.65
C GLY A 169 3.43 -2.55 13.73
N GLN A 170 2.91 -2.06 12.61
CA GLN A 170 2.09 -0.84 12.54
C GLN A 170 0.61 -1.18 12.69
N VAL A 171 -0.13 -0.25 13.31
CA VAL A 171 -1.60 -0.32 13.34
C VAL A 171 -2.11 0.06 11.94
N GLN A 172 -2.85 -0.85 11.32
CA GLN A 172 -3.47 -0.65 10.01
C GLN A 172 -4.96 -0.99 10.11
N THR A 173 -5.78 -0.25 9.39
CA THR A 173 -7.20 -0.58 9.30
C THR A 173 -7.38 -1.84 8.47
N LYS A 174 -8.03 -2.83 9.06
CA LYS A 174 -8.46 -4.07 8.40
C LYS A 174 -9.96 -4.04 8.21
N MET A 175 -10.42 -4.48 7.05
CA MET A 175 -11.83 -4.66 6.76
C MET A 175 -12.11 -6.12 6.47
N THR A 176 -13.17 -6.65 7.07
CA THR A 176 -13.55 -8.05 6.96
C THR A 176 -14.96 -8.15 6.40
N TYR A 177 -15.11 -8.82 5.27
CA TYR A 177 -16.42 -9.17 4.75
C TYR A 177 -16.94 -10.39 5.47
N VAL A 178 -18.17 -10.30 5.98
CA VAL A 178 -18.79 -11.35 6.76
C VAL A 178 -20.16 -11.73 6.23
N GLN A 179 -20.50 -13.00 6.37
CA GLN A 179 -21.81 -13.55 6.03
C GLN A 179 -22.20 -14.62 7.03
N ARG A 180 -23.49 -14.71 7.38
CA ARG A 180 -24.00 -15.70 8.32
C ARG A 180 -24.17 -17.09 7.68
N TRP A 181 -23.81 -18.13 8.44
CA TRP A 181 -24.10 -19.52 8.14
C TRP A 181 -24.56 -20.26 9.40
N GLY A 182 -25.86 -20.45 9.55
CA GLY A 182 -26.43 -21.00 10.79
C GLY A 182 -26.16 -20.10 11.99
N ASP A 183 -25.46 -20.64 12.97
CA ASP A 183 -24.98 -19.96 14.18
C ASP A 183 -23.56 -19.37 14.05
N LEU A 184 -22.94 -19.54 12.89
CA LEU A 184 -21.58 -19.09 12.61
C LEU A 184 -21.57 -17.83 11.73
N ALA A 185 -20.54 -16.99 11.90
CA ALA A 185 -20.15 -15.96 10.98
C ALA A 185 -18.95 -16.45 10.15
N ILE A 186 -19.12 -16.51 8.81
CA ILE A 186 -18.01 -16.77 7.88
C ILE A 186 -17.50 -15.44 7.38
N GLY A 187 -16.19 -15.24 7.41
CA GLY A 187 -15.58 -13.99 6.96
C GLY A 187 -14.20 -14.15 6.35
N CYS A 188 -13.77 -13.12 5.63
CA CYS A 188 -12.42 -12.95 5.10
C CYS A 188 -12.02 -11.48 5.21
N GLY A 189 -10.84 -11.21 5.73
CA GLY A 189 -10.36 -9.85 5.96
C GLY A 189 -9.20 -9.48 5.05
N VAL A 190 -9.16 -8.18 4.67
CA VAL A 190 -8.07 -7.55 3.92
C VAL A 190 -7.65 -6.26 4.63
N TYR A 191 -6.38 -5.87 4.46
CA TYR A 191 -5.93 -4.57 4.93
C TYR A 191 -6.35 -3.48 3.96
N LYS A 192 -6.81 -2.33 4.48
CA LYS A 192 -6.99 -1.15 3.65
C LYS A 192 -5.63 -0.68 3.14
N SER A 193 -5.37 -0.86 1.85
CA SER A 193 -4.30 -0.13 1.20
C SER A 193 -4.75 1.33 1.07
N PHE A 194 -4.01 2.26 1.67
CA PHE A 194 -4.20 3.67 1.40
C PHE A 194 -3.83 3.93 -0.07
N THR A 195 -4.83 3.93 -0.95
CA THR A 195 -4.71 4.60 -2.24
C THR A 195 -4.91 6.08 -1.94
N THR A 196 -3.80 6.83 -1.86
CA THR A 196 -3.81 8.28 -2.06
C THR A 196 -4.12 8.60 -3.51
#